data_2b854080c8770f74c02aae45b76ad60a
#
_entry.id   2b854080c8770f74c02aae45b76ad60a
#
_cell.length_a   1.000
_cell.length_b   1.000
_cell.length_c   1.000
_cell.angle_alpha   90.00
_cell.angle_beta   90.00
_cell.angle_gamma   90.00
#
_symmetry.space_group_name_H-M   'P 1'
#
loop_
_entity.id
_entity.type
_entity.pdbx_description
1 polymer ?
#
loop_
_entity_poly.entity_id
_entity_poly.type
_entity_poly.pdbx_seq_one_letter_code
_entity_poly.pdbx_strand_id
1 'polypeptide(L)'
;MLLSPIMNQPRIKAQITFLAASEGGRTVIPTDFSDGKCRPHVVVGDPNQRKALLLNNVAQETYLGVALVAGPSNVVAGQSFIAELALMYWPNVSYDSLVSGATFTVREGPHIIGFGTVETAPTNGAT
;
A
#
# COMPACT_ATOMS: atom_id res chain seq x y z
N MET A 1 -3.01 -24.20 16.39
CA MET A 1 -2.33 -23.64 15.23
C MET A 1 -2.46 -22.13 15.25
N LEU A 2 -1.38 -21.44 15.07
CA LEU A 2 -1.40 -19.97 15.00
C LEU A 2 -1.68 -19.54 13.58
N LEU A 3 -2.72 -18.73 13.42
CA LEU A 3 -3.02 -18.12 12.12
C LEU A 3 -2.15 -16.89 11.94
N SER A 4 -1.65 -16.69 10.73
CA SER A 4 -0.99 -15.43 10.39
C SER A 4 -1.97 -14.28 10.58
N PRO A 5 -1.58 -13.15 11.22
CA PRO A 5 -2.45 -11.99 11.31
C PRO A 5 -2.97 -11.53 9.95
N ILE A 6 -2.17 -11.69 8.89
CA ILE A 6 -2.56 -11.31 7.52
C ILE A 6 -3.79 -12.07 7.06
N MET A 7 -3.95 -13.33 7.47
CA MET A 7 -5.09 -14.16 7.02
C MET A 7 -6.42 -13.68 7.53
N ASN A 8 -6.43 -12.96 8.66
CA ASN A 8 -7.67 -12.50 9.29
C ASN A 8 -7.97 -11.04 9.01
N GLN A 9 -7.11 -10.37 8.27
CA GLN A 9 -7.28 -8.95 8.00
C GLN A 9 -8.17 -8.74 6.78
N PRO A 10 -8.99 -7.66 6.79
CA PRO A 10 -9.70 -7.26 5.59
C PRO A 10 -8.71 -6.94 4.47
N ARG A 11 -9.18 -7.06 3.23
CA ARG A 11 -8.34 -6.81 2.05
C ARG A 11 -9.03 -5.87 1.11
N ILE A 12 -8.22 -5.10 0.40
CA ILE A 12 -8.68 -4.29 -0.72
C ILE A 12 -7.95 -4.75 -1.98
N LYS A 13 -8.55 -4.48 -3.14
CA LYS A 13 -7.84 -4.55 -4.41
C LYS A 13 -7.49 -3.14 -4.82
N ALA A 14 -6.27 -2.97 -5.31
CA ALA A 14 -5.79 -1.66 -5.74
C ALA A 14 -4.92 -1.81 -6.98
N GLN A 15 -4.98 -0.80 -7.84
CA GLN A 15 -4.04 -0.66 -8.93
C GLN A 15 -2.85 0.12 -8.39
N ILE A 16 -1.66 -0.42 -8.55
CA ILE A 16 -0.43 0.16 -8.00
C ILE A 16 0.60 0.31 -9.10
N THR A 17 1.39 1.39 -9.01
CA THR A 17 2.55 1.62 -9.87
C THR A 17 3.72 1.97 -8.96
N PHE A 18 4.80 1.19 -9.02
CA PHE A 18 6.04 1.54 -8.33
C PHE A 18 6.84 2.54 -9.15
N LEU A 19 7.44 3.50 -8.47
CA LEU A 19 8.32 4.47 -9.12
C LEU A 19 9.64 3.79 -9.51
N ALA A 20 10.24 4.25 -10.62
CA ALA A 20 11.59 3.86 -10.98
C ALA A 20 12.59 4.42 -9.94
N ALA A 21 13.74 3.76 -9.80
CA ALA A 21 14.78 4.22 -8.87
C ALA A 21 15.21 5.66 -9.15
N SER A 22 15.25 6.05 -10.43
CA SER A 22 15.58 7.42 -10.84
C SER A 22 14.54 8.45 -10.39
N GLU A 23 13.34 8.00 -10.03
CA GLU A 23 12.25 8.86 -9.57
C GLU A 23 12.07 8.79 -8.05
N GLY A 24 12.98 8.16 -7.34
CA GLY A 24 12.89 8.00 -5.90
C GLY A 24 12.37 6.65 -5.44
N GLY A 25 12.05 5.74 -6.37
CA GLY A 25 11.57 4.41 -6.05
C GLY A 25 12.68 3.48 -5.55
N ARG A 26 12.28 2.25 -5.23
CA ARG A 26 13.22 1.23 -4.77
C ARG A 26 14.13 0.79 -5.90
N THR A 27 15.38 0.45 -5.56
CA THR A 27 16.29 -0.16 -6.53
C THR A 27 15.92 -1.60 -6.84
N VAL A 28 15.28 -2.29 -5.91
CA VAL A 28 14.79 -3.66 -6.10
C VAL A 28 13.28 -3.65 -5.92
N ILE A 29 12.57 -4.03 -6.98
CA ILE A 29 11.11 -4.13 -6.96
C ILE A 29 10.73 -5.52 -6.42
N PRO A 30 9.80 -5.61 -5.45
CA PRO A 30 9.32 -6.91 -4.99
C PRO A 30 8.64 -7.67 -6.13
N THR A 31 8.92 -8.98 -6.25
CA THR A 31 8.35 -9.81 -7.31
C THR A 31 7.49 -10.96 -6.79
N ASP A 32 7.49 -11.19 -5.48
CA ASP A 32 6.68 -12.23 -4.88
C ASP A 32 6.04 -11.67 -3.62
N PHE A 33 4.71 -11.57 -3.63
CA PHE A 33 3.96 -11.05 -2.50
C PHE A 33 3.37 -12.15 -1.62
N SER A 34 3.51 -13.41 -2.02
CA SER A 34 2.84 -14.51 -1.32
C SER A 34 3.39 -14.73 0.09
N ASP A 35 4.62 -14.30 0.38
CA ASP A 35 5.22 -14.44 1.71
C ASP A 35 4.79 -13.34 2.69
N GLY A 36 4.05 -12.33 2.23
CA GLY A 36 3.57 -11.24 3.06
C GLY A 36 4.65 -10.32 3.59
N LYS A 37 5.85 -10.31 3.01
CA LYS A 37 6.96 -9.49 3.49
C LYS A 37 6.95 -8.07 2.94
N CYS A 38 6.21 -7.82 1.87
CA CYS A 38 6.08 -6.48 1.33
C CYS A 38 5.01 -5.71 2.12
N ARG A 39 5.44 -4.91 3.09
CA ARG A 39 4.55 -4.24 4.05
C ARG A 39 4.78 -2.74 4.09
N PRO A 40 4.45 -2.02 3.01
CA PRO A 40 4.57 -0.58 3.01
C PRO A 40 3.44 0.08 3.78
N HIS A 41 3.44 1.40 3.81
CA HIS A 41 2.29 2.20 4.19
C HIS A 41 1.69 2.86 2.97
N VAL A 42 0.41 3.19 3.04
CA VAL A 42 -0.24 4.03 2.04
C VAL A 42 -0.75 5.31 2.71
N VAL A 43 -0.72 6.40 1.96
CA VAL A 43 -1.25 7.69 2.40
C VAL A 43 -2.25 8.15 1.35
N VAL A 44 -3.52 8.25 1.76
CA VAL A 44 -4.59 8.68 0.84
C VAL A 44 -4.37 10.15 0.49
N GLY A 45 -4.42 10.47 -0.79
CA GLY A 45 -4.23 11.82 -1.29
C GLY A 45 -3.78 11.83 -2.74
N ASP A 46 -3.11 12.90 -3.13
CA ASP A 46 -2.64 13.12 -4.49
C ASP A 46 -1.62 12.04 -4.89
N PRO A 47 -1.91 11.23 -5.92
CA PRO A 47 -0.97 10.19 -6.35
C PRO A 47 0.30 10.77 -7.00
N ASN A 48 0.31 12.05 -7.34
CA ASN A 48 1.48 12.71 -7.91
C ASN A 48 2.40 13.32 -6.86
N GLN A 49 2.03 13.25 -5.59
CA GLN A 49 2.89 13.73 -4.52
C GLN A 49 4.19 12.91 -4.49
N ARG A 50 5.33 13.59 -4.33
CA ARG A 50 6.65 12.92 -4.34
C ARG A 50 7.47 13.21 -3.10
N LYS A 51 7.00 14.08 -2.22
CA LYS A 51 7.66 14.39 -0.95
C LYS A 51 6.66 14.30 0.20
N ALA A 52 7.05 13.65 1.27
CA ALA A 52 6.25 13.57 2.48
C ALA A 52 6.12 14.95 3.12
N LEU A 53 4.98 15.17 3.77
CA LEU A 53 4.77 16.39 4.56
C LEU A 53 5.33 16.16 5.96
N LEU A 54 6.39 16.90 6.29
CA LEU A 54 7.05 16.82 7.59
C LEU A 54 7.07 18.20 8.24
N LEU A 55 6.89 18.22 9.55
CA LEU A 55 7.08 19.41 10.36
C LEU A 55 8.05 19.04 11.48
N ASN A 56 9.22 19.69 11.50
CA ASN A 56 10.29 19.37 12.45
C ASN A 56 10.64 17.88 12.44
N ASN A 57 10.70 17.28 11.23
CA ASN A 57 10.96 15.86 10.99
C ASN A 57 9.88 14.92 11.52
N VAL A 58 8.69 15.45 11.83
CA VAL A 58 7.54 14.65 12.27
C VAL A 58 6.55 14.54 11.11
N ALA A 59 6.13 13.32 10.79
CA ALA A 59 5.16 13.08 9.73
C ALA A 59 3.82 13.74 10.08
N GLN A 60 3.25 14.45 9.10
CA GLN A 60 1.97 15.16 9.25
C GLN A 60 0.82 14.44 8.55
N GLU A 61 1.11 13.31 7.93
CA GLU A 61 0.14 12.57 7.14
C GLU A 61 -0.25 11.28 7.86
N THR A 62 -1.42 10.74 7.53
CA THR A 62 -1.89 9.48 8.10
C THR A 62 -1.33 8.31 7.31
N TYR A 63 -0.45 7.56 7.93
CA TYR A 63 0.18 6.38 7.34
C TYR A 63 -0.62 5.14 7.70
N LEU A 64 -1.13 4.44 6.69
CA LEU A 64 -1.93 3.24 6.85
C LEU A 64 -1.09 2.03 6.46
N GLY A 65 -0.78 1.18 7.43
CA GLY A 65 0.04 -0.01 7.20
C GLY A 65 -0.72 -1.07 6.41
N VAL A 66 -0.12 -1.56 5.34
CA VAL A 66 -0.69 -2.61 4.51
C VAL A 66 0.36 -3.66 4.21
N ALA A 67 -0.09 -4.85 3.82
CA ALA A 67 0.77 -5.88 3.27
C ALA A 67 0.27 -6.23 1.88
N LEU A 68 1.16 -6.25 0.90
CA LEU A 68 0.82 -6.80 -0.41
C LEU A 68 0.84 -8.31 -0.29
N VAL A 69 -0.32 -8.94 -0.49
CA VAL A 69 -0.48 -10.39 -0.26
C VAL A 69 -0.80 -11.16 -1.53
N ALA A 70 -1.14 -10.47 -2.61
CA ALA A 70 -1.35 -11.08 -3.91
C ALA A 70 -1.07 -10.05 -5.00
N GLY A 71 -0.53 -10.52 -6.11
CA GLY A 71 -0.20 -9.69 -7.26
C GLY A 71 0.59 -10.50 -8.28
N PRO A 72 0.94 -9.90 -9.42
CA PRO A 72 1.70 -10.59 -10.45
C PRO A 72 3.14 -10.85 -10.00
N SER A 73 3.79 -11.81 -10.64
CA SER A 73 5.20 -12.11 -10.37
C SER A 73 6.19 -11.22 -11.13
N ASN A 74 5.70 -10.47 -12.12
CA ASN A 74 6.55 -9.67 -13.01
C ASN A 74 6.26 -8.19 -12.86
N VAL A 75 6.41 -7.66 -11.66
CA VAL A 75 6.19 -6.24 -11.41
C VAL A 75 7.37 -5.44 -11.95
N VAL A 76 7.07 -4.43 -12.74
CA VAL A 76 8.06 -3.54 -13.36
C VAL A 76 7.75 -2.11 -12.97
N ALA A 77 8.78 -1.36 -12.58
CA ALA A 77 8.62 0.06 -12.27
C ALA A 77 8.01 0.81 -13.45
N GLY A 78 7.08 1.70 -13.16
CA GLY A 78 6.38 2.49 -14.17
C GLY A 78 5.19 1.80 -14.81
N GLN A 79 4.98 0.51 -14.56
CA GLN A 79 3.81 -0.22 -15.06
C GLN A 79 2.85 -0.52 -13.94
N SER A 80 1.57 -0.22 -14.16
CA SER A 80 0.55 -0.51 -13.15
C SER A 80 0.20 -2.00 -13.12
N PHE A 81 -0.17 -2.46 -11.94
CA PHE A 81 -0.62 -3.83 -11.73
C PHE A 81 -1.69 -3.85 -10.65
N ILE A 82 -2.48 -4.92 -10.60
CA ILE A 82 -3.50 -5.10 -9.56
C ILE A 82 -2.91 -5.95 -8.44
N ALA A 83 -3.06 -5.47 -7.21
CA ALA A 83 -2.62 -6.18 -6.02
C ALA A 83 -3.74 -6.25 -4.99
N GLU A 84 -3.67 -7.25 -4.12
CA GLU A 84 -4.48 -7.29 -2.91
C GLU A 84 -3.63 -6.82 -1.74
N LEU A 85 -4.19 -5.93 -0.95
CA LEU A 85 -3.53 -5.37 0.23
C LEU A 85 -4.32 -5.76 1.47
N ALA A 86 -3.65 -6.38 2.44
CA ALA A 86 -4.23 -6.65 3.74
C ALA A 86 -4.06 -5.42 4.63
N LEU A 87 -5.12 -5.07 5.37
CA LEU A 87 -5.13 -3.90 6.26
C LEU A 87 -4.56 -4.32 7.62
N MET A 88 -3.27 -4.10 7.81
CA MET A 88 -2.48 -4.75 8.86
C MET A 88 -2.90 -4.41 10.29
N TYR A 89 -3.42 -3.22 10.52
CA TYR A 89 -3.73 -2.75 11.87
C TYR A 89 -5.22 -2.58 12.12
N TRP A 90 -6.05 -3.08 11.21
CA TRP A 90 -7.49 -3.12 11.41
C TRP A 90 -7.82 -4.12 12.53
N PRO A 91 -8.77 -3.85 13.40
CA PRO A 91 -9.63 -2.66 13.49
C PRO A 91 -9.09 -1.54 14.37
N ASN A 92 -7.86 -1.66 14.87
CA ASN A 92 -7.30 -0.68 15.80
C ASN A 92 -7.00 0.66 15.13
N VAL A 93 -6.77 0.63 13.81
CA VAL A 93 -6.57 1.81 12.98
C VAL A 93 -7.70 1.86 11.97
N SER A 94 -8.27 3.05 11.75
CA SER A 94 -9.31 3.23 10.76
C SER A 94 -8.71 3.28 9.36
N TYR A 95 -9.28 2.47 8.45
CA TYR A 95 -8.94 2.48 7.03
C TYR A 95 -10.11 3.03 6.20
N ASP A 96 -11.01 3.79 6.82
CA ASP A 96 -12.25 4.26 6.19
C ASP A 96 -12.01 5.14 4.98
N SER A 97 -10.84 5.78 4.88
CA SER A 97 -10.50 6.60 3.72
C SER A 97 -10.17 5.80 2.46
N LEU A 98 -9.93 4.50 2.58
CA LEU A 98 -9.62 3.62 1.45
C LEU A 98 -10.89 3.13 0.78
N VAL A 99 -11.69 4.06 0.28
CA VAL A 99 -12.92 3.76 -0.47
C VAL A 99 -12.57 3.52 -1.94
N SER A 100 -13.48 2.86 -2.68
CA SER A 100 -13.30 2.66 -4.12
C SER A 100 -13.06 3.99 -4.81
N GLY A 101 -12.04 4.05 -5.65
CA GLY A 101 -11.64 5.27 -6.36
C GLY A 101 -10.69 6.18 -5.59
N ALA A 102 -10.44 5.92 -4.31
CA ALA A 102 -9.47 6.72 -3.56
C ALA A 102 -8.07 6.52 -4.13
N THR A 103 -7.34 7.62 -4.27
CA THR A 103 -5.94 7.60 -4.72
C THR A 103 -5.01 7.73 -3.53
N PHE A 104 -3.80 7.21 -3.68
CA PHE A 104 -2.84 7.19 -2.58
C PHE A 104 -1.41 7.14 -3.11
N THR A 105 -0.46 7.41 -2.21
CA THR A 105 0.95 7.11 -2.45
C THR A 105 1.37 5.94 -1.56
N VAL A 106 2.36 5.19 -2.03
CA VAL A 106 2.95 4.06 -1.31
C VAL A 106 4.25 4.52 -0.69
N ARG A 107 4.43 4.23 0.59
CA ARG A 107 5.53 4.80 1.38
C ARG A 107 6.36 3.72 2.05
N GLU A 108 7.66 3.93 2.06
CA GLU A 108 8.61 3.24 2.96
C GLU A 108 9.22 4.31 3.85
N GLY A 109 8.78 4.37 5.12
CA GLY A 109 9.08 5.52 5.96
C GLY A 109 8.57 6.80 5.28
N PRO A 110 9.36 7.88 5.22
CA PRO A 110 8.94 9.09 4.52
C PRO A 110 9.12 9.02 2.99
N HIS A 111 9.75 7.96 2.47
CA HIS A 111 10.03 7.84 1.05
C HIS A 111 8.81 7.39 0.28
N ILE A 112 8.44 8.12 -0.75
CA ILE A 112 7.35 7.76 -1.65
C ILE A 112 7.93 6.86 -2.73
N ILE A 113 7.49 5.59 -2.75
CA ILE A 113 8.02 4.57 -3.66
C ILE A 113 7.03 4.18 -4.76
N GLY A 114 5.79 4.66 -4.67
CA GLY A 114 4.76 4.33 -5.64
C GLY A 114 3.49 5.10 -5.37
N PHE A 115 2.47 4.77 -6.16
CA PHE A 115 1.14 5.37 -6.05
C PHE A 115 0.11 4.39 -6.56
N GLY A 116 -1.16 4.69 -6.30
CA GLY A 116 -2.21 3.80 -6.76
C GLY A 116 -3.60 4.33 -6.54
N THR A 117 -4.56 3.47 -6.90
CA THR A 117 -5.99 3.76 -6.79
C THR A 117 -6.69 2.51 -6.26
N VAL A 118 -7.58 2.69 -5.30
CA VAL A 118 -8.39 1.59 -4.77
C VAL A 118 -9.41 1.16 -5.82
N GLU A 119 -9.39 -0.12 -6.18
CA GLU A 119 -10.38 -0.71 -7.10
C GLU A 119 -11.65 -1.10 -6.36
N THR A 120 -11.51 -1.86 -5.30
CA THR A 120 -12.63 -2.29 -4.48
C THR A 120 -12.41 -1.90 -3.03
N ALA A 121 -13.47 -1.38 -2.41
CA ALA A 121 -13.45 -0.99 -1.01
C ALA A 121 -13.08 -2.20 -0.13
N PRO A 122 -12.55 -1.94 1.08
CA PRO A 122 -12.20 -3.01 1.99
C PRO A 122 -13.38 -3.92 2.28
N THR A 123 -13.10 -5.22 2.29
CA THR A 123 -14.03 -6.21 2.80
C THR A 123 -13.42 -6.80 4.06
N ASN A 124 -14.23 -7.02 5.08
CA ASN A 124 -13.76 -7.55 6.35
C ASN A 124 -14.08 -9.04 6.51
N GLY A 125 -14.34 -9.72 5.41
CA GLY A 125 -14.65 -11.14 5.44
C GLY A 125 -16.01 -11.49 6.02
N ALA A 126 -16.68 -10.53 6.64
CA ALA A 126 -18.00 -10.73 7.21
C ALA A 126 -19.13 -10.36 6.25
N THR A 127 -18.75 -9.80 5.14
CA THR A 127 -19.71 -9.38 4.11
C THR A 127 -19.69 -10.31 2.93
#